data_eb14d80f5fdacb74a1675fddea425608
#
_entry.id   eb14d80f5fdacb74a1675fddea425608
#
_cell.length_a   1.000
_cell.length_b   1.000
_cell.length_c   1.000
_cell.angle_alpha   90.00
_cell.angle_beta   90.00
_cell.angle_gamma   90.00
#
_symmetry.space_group_name_H-M   'P 1'
#
loop_
_entity.id
_entity.type
_entity.pdbx_description
1 polymer ?
#
loop_
_entity_poly.entity_id
_entity_poly.type
_entity_poly.pdbx_seq_one_letter_code
_entity_poly.pdbx_strand_id
1 'polypeptide(L)'
;MNKKWMAILLCLSLLLLSACGEAKQEAAQPASAATEEAALPIDLDLSALSGTVVYSQVYDMVMDPQAYDGQRVKMRGTFSYYQDPDTLQEYFAAIIADATACCAQGIEFVWAGEHSYPEDYPPLDTEITVTGTFGTYEEYGNLYLQLTDAEVSWERVDAQG
;
A
#
# COMPACT_ATOMS: atom_id res chain seq x y z
N MET A 1 -77.41 -9.84 -15.52
CA MET A 1 -76.11 -9.28 -15.93
C MET A 1 -75.28 -10.44 -16.48
N ASN A 2 -74.98 -10.43 -17.77
CA ASN A 2 -74.36 -11.56 -18.46
C ASN A 2 -72.86 -11.63 -18.16
N LYS A 3 -72.42 -12.86 -17.86
CA LYS A 3 -71.01 -13.18 -17.53
C LYS A 3 -69.99 -12.63 -18.51
N LYS A 4 -70.40 -12.35 -19.76
CA LYS A 4 -69.55 -11.73 -20.81
C LYS A 4 -69.31 -10.26 -20.58
N TRP A 5 -70.18 -9.52 -19.94
CA TRP A 5 -70.05 -8.10 -19.65
C TRP A 5 -69.09 -7.85 -18.45
N MET A 6 -69.07 -8.80 -17.51
CA MET A 6 -68.18 -8.77 -16.37
C MET A 6 -66.71 -9.01 -16.78
N ALA A 7 -66.50 -9.84 -17.84
CA ALA A 7 -65.16 -10.07 -18.40
C ALA A 7 -64.63 -8.84 -19.18
N ILE A 8 -65.53 -8.09 -19.86
CA ILE A 8 -65.16 -6.88 -20.60
C ILE A 8 -64.83 -5.73 -19.63
N LEU A 9 -65.54 -5.58 -18.54
CA LEU A 9 -65.24 -4.59 -17.50
C LEU A 9 -63.92 -4.88 -16.75
N LEU A 10 -63.57 -6.16 -16.57
CA LEU A 10 -62.33 -6.57 -15.94
C LEU A 10 -61.13 -6.34 -16.85
N CYS A 11 -61.28 -6.52 -18.18
CA CYS A 11 -60.22 -6.23 -19.14
C CYS A 11 -59.99 -4.70 -19.36
N LEU A 12 -61.02 -3.87 -19.21
CA LEU A 12 -60.90 -2.44 -19.40
C LEU A 12 -60.25 -1.73 -18.22
N SER A 13 -60.29 -2.32 -17.01
CA SER A 13 -59.62 -1.80 -15.80
C SER A 13 -58.13 -2.08 -15.76
N LEU A 14 -57.61 -3.05 -16.55
CA LEU A 14 -56.18 -3.36 -16.63
C LEU A 14 -55.40 -2.52 -17.65
N LEU A 15 -56.09 -1.72 -18.50
CA LEU A 15 -55.44 -0.93 -19.56
C LEU A 15 -55.15 0.53 -19.17
N LEU A 16 -55.43 0.93 -17.93
CA LEU A 16 -55.21 2.32 -17.46
C LEU A 16 -54.00 2.52 -16.54
N LEU A 17 -53.12 1.53 -16.40
CA LEU A 17 -51.89 1.61 -15.55
C LEU A 17 -50.59 1.58 -16.35
N SER A 18 -50.61 1.87 -17.65
CA SER A 18 -49.40 1.95 -18.49
C SER A 18 -49.16 3.36 -19.03
N ALA A 19 -49.12 4.35 -18.15
CA ALA A 19 -48.67 5.68 -18.54
C ALA A 19 -48.01 6.36 -17.33
N CYS A 20 -46.80 5.97 -17.02
CA CYS A 20 -45.90 6.82 -16.23
C CYS A 20 -44.44 6.53 -16.61
N GLY A 21 -43.87 7.53 -17.30
CA GLY A 21 -42.46 7.90 -17.15
C GLY A 21 -41.45 7.00 -17.83
N GLU A 22 -41.11 7.34 -19.05
CA GLU A 22 -39.78 7.11 -19.60
C GLU A 22 -38.74 7.82 -18.70
N ALA A 23 -38.34 7.19 -17.64
CA ALA A 23 -37.08 7.51 -16.99
C ALA A 23 -36.00 6.81 -17.81
N LYS A 24 -35.22 7.62 -18.54
CA LYS A 24 -33.98 7.28 -19.22
C LYS A 24 -33.10 6.51 -18.22
N GLN A 25 -33.06 5.23 -18.38
CA GLN A 25 -32.18 4.35 -17.59
C GLN A 25 -30.79 4.55 -18.18
N GLU A 26 -30.08 5.51 -17.58
CA GLU A 26 -28.65 5.66 -17.73
C GLU A 26 -28.05 4.33 -17.26
N ALA A 27 -27.42 3.64 -18.19
CA ALA A 27 -26.74 2.40 -17.96
C ALA A 27 -25.68 2.66 -16.88
N ALA A 28 -26.00 2.30 -15.64
CA ALA A 28 -25.00 2.15 -14.61
C ALA A 28 -24.06 1.04 -15.09
N GLN A 29 -22.89 1.44 -15.59
CA GLN A 29 -21.75 0.54 -15.69
C GLN A 29 -21.60 -0.17 -14.34
N PRO A 30 -21.43 -1.50 -14.33
CA PRO A 30 -21.00 -2.15 -13.11
C PRO A 30 -19.64 -1.53 -12.74
N ALA A 31 -19.63 -0.76 -11.68
CA ALA A 31 -18.40 -0.43 -11.00
C ALA A 31 -17.72 -1.78 -10.74
N SER A 32 -16.60 -1.99 -11.41
CA SER A 32 -15.67 -3.05 -11.07
C SER A 32 -15.37 -2.83 -9.58
N ALA A 33 -15.98 -3.65 -8.75
CA ALA A 33 -15.57 -3.79 -7.38
C ALA A 33 -14.15 -4.37 -7.46
N ALA A 34 -13.15 -3.49 -7.56
CA ALA A 34 -11.83 -3.81 -7.08
C ALA A 34 -12.08 -4.28 -5.64
N THR A 35 -11.84 -5.54 -5.40
CA THR A 35 -11.76 -6.08 -4.05
C THR A 35 -10.67 -5.26 -3.39
N GLU A 36 -11.05 -4.29 -2.57
CA GLU A 36 -10.18 -3.60 -1.66
C GLU A 36 -9.78 -4.69 -0.66
N GLU A 37 -8.66 -5.35 -0.97
CA GLU A 37 -8.01 -6.26 -0.04
C GLU A 37 -7.77 -5.41 1.18
N ALA A 38 -8.49 -5.72 2.25
CA ALA A 38 -8.46 -4.93 3.48
C ALA A 38 -7.01 -4.87 3.94
N ALA A 39 -6.38 -3.71 3.76
CA ALA A 39 -5.00 -3.50 4.18
C ALA A 39 -4.87 -3.91 5.64
N LEU A 40 -3.88 -4.75 5.94
CA LEU A 40 -3.61 -5.20 7.30
C LEU A 40 -3.38 -3.97 8.19
N PRO A 41 -3.85 -3.97 9.45
CA PRO A 41 -3.64 -2.86 10.35
C PRO A 41 -2.13 -2.59 10.54
N ILE A 42 -1.78 -1.32 10.66
CA ILE A 42 -0.41 -0.89 10.96
C ILE A 42 -0.24 -0.87 12.47
N ASP A 43 0.73 -1.60 12.99
CA ASP A 43 1.02 -1.67 14.43
C ASP A 43 1.89 -0.49 14.87
N LEU A 44 2.82 -0.06 14.01
CA LEU A 44 3.74 1.05 14.27
C LEU A 44 3.83 1.98 13.06
N ASP A 45 3.26 3.17 13.15
CA ASP A 45 3.34 4.21 12.10
C ASP A 45 4.37 5.29 12.49
N LEU A 46 5.51 5.27 11.82
CA LEU A 46 6.60 6.24 11.97
C LEU A 46 6.56 7.32 10.89
N SER A 47 5.69 7.21 9.88
CA SER A 47 5.71 8.06 8.69
C SER A 47 5.33 9.54 8.96
N ALA A 48 4.58 9.78 10.05
CA ALA A 48 4.14 11.12 10.45
C ALA A 48 5.00 11.75 11.55
N LEU A 49 6.02 11.04 12.05
CA LEU A 49 6.88 11.50 13.12
C LEU A 49 8.03 12.38 12.60
N SER A 50 8.60 13.21 13.48
CA SER A 50 9.80 13.98 13.12
C SER A 50 11.02 13.06 12.96
N GLY A 51 11.99 13.44 12.12
CA GLY A 51 13.17 12.64 11.84
C GLY A 51 13.93 12.20 13.10
N THR A 52 14.05 13.06 14.11
CA THR A 52 14.69 12.71 15.40
C THR A 52 13.95 11.59 16.14
N VAL A 53 12.62 11.61 16.14
CA VAL A 53 11.82 10.58 16.80
C VAL A 53 11.89 9.26 16.02
N VAL A 54 11.79 9.34 14.69
CA VAL A 54 11.94 8.16 13.82
C VAL A 54 13.31 7.52 14.01
N TYR A 55 14.38 8.33 14.00
CA TYR A 55 15.75 7.82 14.22
C TYR A 55 15.88 7.10 15.57
N SER A 56 15.34 7.69 16.64
CA SER A 56 15.38 7.07 17.96
C SER A 56 14.59 5.76 18.00
N GLN A 57 13.45 5.70 17.31
CA GLN A 57 12.62 4.50 17.25
C GLN A 57 13.33 3.40 16.43
N VAL A 58 13.92 3.73 15.29
CA VAL A 58 14.67 2.76 14.49
C VAL A 58 15.91 2.28 15.23
N TYR A 59 16.57 3.16 15.98
CA TYR A 59 17.69 2.75 16.85
C TYR A 59 17.24 1.74 17.92
N ASP A 60 16.06 1.93 18.52
CA ASP A 60 15.49 0.98 19.48
C ASP A 60 15.19 -0.37 18.82
N MET A 61 14.66 -0.36 17.60
CA MET A 61 14.43 -1.59 16.80
C MET A 61 15.73 -2.34 16.49
N VAL A 62 16.83 -1.63 16.27
CA VAL A 62 18.17 -2.24 16.11
C VAL A 62 18.68 -2.88 17.41
N MET A 63 18.42 -2.24 18.54
CA MET A 63 18.91 -2.70 19.84
C MET A 63 18.10 -3.85 20.43
N ASP A 64 16.79 -3.89 20.17
CA ASP A 64 15.89 -4.96 20.62
C ASP A 64 14.92 -5.37 19.50
N PRO A 65 15.41 -6.02 18.43
CA PRO A 65 14.60 -6.36 17.29
C PRO A 65 13.46 -7.35 17.61
N GLN A 66 13.65 -8.17 18.65
CA GLN A 66 12.65 -9.18 19.04
C GLN A 66 11.36 -8.54 19.56
N ALA A 67 11.42 -7.32 20.12
CA ALA A 67 10.25 -6.60 20.59
C ALA A 67 9.32 -6.15 19.45
N TYR A 68 9.84 -6.12 18.22
CA TYR A 68 9.12 -5.65 17.02
C TYR A 68 8.82 -6.74 16.01
N ASP A 69 9.33 -7.94 16.22
CA ASP A 69 9.21 -9.05 15.27
C ASP A 69 7.74 -9.35 14.94
N GLY A 70 7.42 -9.42 13.65
CA GLY A 70 6.08 -9.64 13.13
C GLY A 70 5.15 -8.42 13.14
N GLN A 71 5.55 -7.27 13.69
CA GLN A 71 4.75 -6.05 13.64
C GLN A 71 4.71 -5.47 12.22
N ARG A 72 3.54 -4.95 11.83
CA ARG A 72 3.41 -4.20 10.58
C ARG A 72 3.83 -2.75 10.80
N VAL A 73 4.96 -2.40 10.24
CA VAL A 73 5.61 -1.09 10.40
C VAL A 73 5.43 -0.27 9.14
N LYS A 74 5.09 1.02 9.31
CA LYS A 74 5.09 2.02 8.26
C LYS A 74 6.11 3.11 8.59
N MET A 75 7.03 3.35 7.69
CA MET A 75 8.09 4.35 7.90
C MET A 75 8.38 5.13 6.63
N ARG A 76 9.00 6.29 6.80
CA ARG A 76 9.50 7.13 5.73
C ARG A 76 11.01 7.26 5.85
N GLY A 77 11.69 7.17 4.72
CA GLY A 77 13.14 7.30 4.66
C GLY A 77 13.63 7.59 3.26
N THR A 78 14.92 7.71 3.09
CA THR A 78 15.58 7.93 1.80
C THR A 78 15.89 6.59 1.15
N PHE A 79 15.50 6.40 -0.08
CA PHE A 79 15.76 5.18 -0.84
C PHE A 79 17.25 4.97 -1.06
N SER A 80 17.71 3.78 -0.75
CA SER A 80 19.09 3.34 -0.97
C SER A 80 19.11 1.96 -1.60
N TYR A 81 20.12 1.73 -2.44
CA TYR A 81 20.37 0.47 -3.12
C TYR A 81 21.84 0.08 -2.96
N TYR A 82 22.06 -1.20 -2.74
CA TYR A 82 23.39 -1.80 -2.74
C TYR A 82 23.33 -3.16 -3.44
N GLN A 83 24.33 -3.44 -4.28
CA GLN A 83 24.53 -4.78 -4.84
C GLN A 83 25.87 -5.30 -4.35
N ASP A 84 25.84 -6.49 -3.78
CA ASP A 84 27.05 -7.20 -3.38
C ASP A 84 27.86 -7.60 -4.63
N PRO A 85 29.12 -7.17 -4.76
CA PRO A 85 29.91 -7.42 -5.95
C PRO A 85 30.31 -8.89 -6.15
N ASP A 86 30.29 -9.69 -5.10
CA ASP A 86 30.72 -11.09 -5.15
C ASP A 86 29.54 -12.04 -5.43
N THR A 87 28.38 -11.77 -4.85
CA THR A 87 27.17 -12.60 -4.96
C THR A 87 26.16 -12.06 -5.96
N LEU A 88 26.26 -10.79 -6.33
CA LEU A 88 25.27 -10.04 -7.12
C LEU A 88 23.90 -9.92 -6.43
N GLN A 89 23.81 -10.22 -5.14
CA GLN A 89 22.60 -10.01 -4.36
C GLN A 89 22.31 -8.52 -4.23
N GLU A 90 21.04 -8.15 -4.40
CA GLU A 90 20.56 -6.76 -4.32
C GLU A 90 19.87 -6.51 -2.99
N TYR A 91 20.13 -5.34 -2.42
CA TYR A 91 19.57 -4.89 -1.15
C TYR A 91 18.99 -3.50 -1.32
N PHE A 92 17.75 -3.34 -0.86
CA PHE A 92 16.99 -2.10 -0.93
C PHE A 92 16.65 -1.66 0.48
N ALA A 93 16.89 -0.40 0.82
CA ALA A 93 16.68 0.11 2.17
C ALA A 93 16.04 1.49 2.19
N ALA A 94 15.31 1.76 3.26
CA ALA A 94 14.89 3.10 3.67
C ALA A 94 15.84 3.61 4.74
N ILE A 95 16.60 4.64 4.42
CA ILE A 95 17.63 5.23 5.29
C ILE A 95 17.05 6.43 6.04
N ILE A 96 17.29 6.50 7.34
CA ILE A 96 16.89 7.59 8.21
C ILE A 96 18.14 8.20 8.81
N ALA A 97 18.33 9.51 8.61
CA ALA A 97 19.40 10.27 9.24
C ALA A 97 18.93 10.87 10.57
N ASP A 98 19.86 11.05 11.50
CA ASP A 98 19.63 11.84 12.68
C ASP A 98 19.43 13.34 12.34
N ALA A 99 19.04 14.15 13.34
CA ALA A 99 18.78 15.57 13.12
C ALA A 99 20.00 16.37 12.64
N THR A 100 21.21 15.85 12.79
CA THR A 100 22.48 16.47 12.36
C THR A 100 23.01 15.84 11.07
N ALA A 101 22.36 14.79 10.58
CA ALA A 101 22.78 13.98 9.44
C ALA A 101 24.21 13.41 9.57
N CYS A 102 24.73 13.30 10.81
CA CYS A 102 26.04 12.70 11.07
C CYS A 102 25.97 11.18 11.25
N CYS A 103 24.79 10.66 11.58
CA CYS A 103 24.54 9.23 11.75
C CYS A 103 23.29 8.84 10.97
N ALA A 104 23.29 7.66 10.39
CA ALA A 104 22.18 7.11 9.68
C ALA A 104 21.88 5.68 10.16
N GLN A 105 20.63 5.32 10.17
CA GLN A 105 20.12 3.96 10.37
C GLN A 105 19.27 3.60 9.17
N GLY A 106 19.23 2.33 8.80
CA GLY A 106 18.42 1.86 7.70
C GLY A 106 17.70 0.57 8.08
N ILE A 107 16.54 0.39 7.49
CA ILE A 107 15.84 -0.90 7.49
C ILE A 107 15.68 -1.31 6.03
N GLU A 108 16.12 -2.53 5.74
CA GLU A 108 15.95 -3.10 4.41
C GLU A 108 14.49 -3.42 4.15
N PHE A 109 14.11 -3.54 2.88
CA PHE A 109 12.77 -4.00 2.53
C PHE A 109 12.79 -4.97 1.35
N VAL A 110 11.90 -5.94 1.41
CA VAL A 110 11.60 -6.86 0.32
C VAL A 110 10.22 -6.47 -0.23
N TRP A 111 10.24 -5.82 -1.39
CA TRP A 111 9.01 -5.34 -2.01
C TRP A 111 8.14 -6.52 -2.45
N ALA A 112 6.85 -6.49 -2.11
CA ALA A 112 5.91 -7.55 -2.46
C ALA A 112 5.65 -7.58 -3.98
N GLY A 113 5.67 -8.78 -4.56
CA GLY A 113 5.50 -8.98 -6.00
C GLY A 113 6.82 -9.10 -6.75
N GLU A 114 6.74 -8.97 -8.08
CA GLU A 114 7.91 -9.03 -8.96
C GLU A 114 8.28 -7.61 -9.39
N HIS A 115 9.48 -7.16 -9.06
CA HIS A 115 10.01 -5.83 -9.39
C HIS A 115 11.44 -5.94 -9.89
N SER A 116 11.78 -5.13 -10.88
CA SER A 116 13.11 -5.08 -11.48
C SER A 116 13.78 -3.74 -11.21
N TYR A 117 15.02 -3.79 -10.71
CA TYR A 117 15.83 -2.57 -10.57
C TYR A 117 16.62 -2.32 -11.87
N PRO A 118 16.68 -1.07 -12.36
CA PRO A 118 16.14 0.16 -11.75
C PRO A 118 14.73 0.53 -12.22
N GLU A 119 14.07 -0.21 -13.12
CA GLU A 119 12.89 0.20 -13.88
C GLU A 119 11.68 0.50 -13.00
N ASP A 120 11.47 -0.32 -11.97
CA ASP A 120 10.30 -0.21 -11.08
C ASP A 120 10.57 0.65 -9.84
N TYR A 121 11.84 0.93 -9.55
CA TYR A 121 12.26 1.64 -8.34
C TYR A 121 12.38 3.15 -8.54
N PRO A 122 12.29 3.95 -7.47
CA PRO A 122 12.57 5.37 -7.53
C PRO A 122 14.06 5.63 -7.79
N PRO A 123 14.43 6.84 -8.25
CA PRO A 123 15.82 7.27 -8.26
C PRO A 123 16.44 7.19 -6.86
N LEU A 124 17.74 6.94 -6.78
CA LEU A 124 18.48 6.99 -5.50
C LEU A 124 18.24 8.32 -4.79
N ASP A 125 18.28 8.31 -3.48
CA ASP A 125 18.05 9.48 -2.61
C ASP A 125 16.63 10.05 -2.65
N THR A 126 15.68 9.38 -3.31
CA THR A 126 14.25 9.76 -3.25
C THR A 126 13.67 9.43 -1.87
N GLU A 127 12.86 10.34 -1.32
CA GLU A 127 12.06 10.03 -0.13
C GLU A 127 10.96 9.02 -0.48
N ILE A 128 10.95 7.89 0.22
CA ILE A 128 9.98 6.81 0.07
C ILE A 128 9.22 6.57 1.35
N THR A 129 8.01 6.04 1.22
CA THR A 129 7.26 5.44 2.32
C THR A 129 7.19 3.94 2.10
N VAL A 130 7.61 3.18 3.10
CA VAL A 130 7.59 1.71 3.09
C VAL A 130 6.67 1.24 4.20
N THR A 131 5.80 0.28 3.87
CA THR A 131 4.94 -0.42 4.85
C THR A 131 5.16 -1.90 4.68
N GLY A 132 5.59 -2.61 5.72
CA GLY A 132 5.86 -4.05 5.63
C GLY A 132 5.88 -4.72 7.00
N THR A 133 6.06 -6.02 7.03
CA THR A 133 6.18 -6.81 8.26
C THR A 133 7.64 -6.81 8.71
N PHE A 134 7.89 -6.30 9.92
CA PHE A 134 9.23 -6.27 10.49
C PHE A 134 9.73 -7.67 10.85
N GLY A 135 10.99 -7.91 10.56
CA GLY A 135 11.68 -9.14 10.91
C GLY A 135 13.19 -8.97 10.79
N THR A 136 13.90 -10.03 11.10
CA THR A 136 15.36 -10.09 11.01
C THR A 136 15.81 -11.28 10.19
N TYR A 137 16.99 -11.18 9.61
CA TYR A 137 17.67 -12.32 9.00
C TYR A 137 19.17 -12.28 9.31
N GLU A 138 19.83 -13.41 9.21
CA GLU A 138 21.27 -13.51 9.42
C GLU A 138 21.99 -13.72 8.08
N GLU A 139 23.03 -12.94 7.85
CA GLU A 139 23.91 -13.09 6.70
C GLU A 139 25.35 -12.82 7.07
N TYR A 140 26.27 -13.70 6.67
CA TYR A 140 27.70 -13.65 7.02
C TYR A 140 27.99 -13.48 8.52
N GLY A 141 27.10 -14.00 9.39
CA GLY A 141 27.23 -13.91 10.86
C GLY A 141 26.82 -12.56 11.45
N ASN A 142 26.19 -11.70 10.67
CA ASN A 142 25.60 -10.45 11.14
C ASN A 142 24.07 -10.54 11.07
N LEU A 143 23.41 -9.85 12.00
CA LEU A 143 21.95 -9.71 12.03
C LEU A 143 21.54 -8.43 11.29
N TYR A 144 20.62 -8.57 10.35
CA TYR A 144 20.05 -7.50 9.58
C TYR A 144 18.55 -7.37 9.85
N LEU A 145 18.01 -6.14 9.69
CA LEU A 145 16.62 -5.82 9.88
C LEU A 145 15.96 -5.60 8.52
N GLN A 146 14.76 -6.13 8.33
CA GLN A 146 14.03 -5.98 7.09
C GLN A 146 12.52 -5.79 7.31
N LEU A 147 11.86 -5.18 6.34
CA LEU A 147 10.42 -5.19 6.18
C LEU A 147 10.06 -6.12 5.02
N THR A 148 9.47 -7.27 5.31
CA THR A 148 9.00 -8.21 4.29
C THR A 148 7.58 -7.88 3.85
N ASP A 149 7.16 -8.44 2.70
CA ASP A 149 5.86 -8.14 2.08
C ASP A 149 5.58 -6.64 2.00
N ALA A 150 6.62 -5.89 1.61
CA ALA A 150 6.60 -4.45 1.68
C ALA A 150 5.78 -3.84 0.54
N GLU A 151 5.03 -2.80 0.87
CA GLU A 151 4.45 -1.85 -0.07
C GLU A 151 5.31 -0.60 -0.08
N VAL A 152 5.71 -0.13 -1.28
CA VAL A 152 6.59 1.03 -1.44
C VAL A 152 5.87 2.11 -2.22
N SER A 153 5.92 3.35 -1.74
CA SER A 153 5.35 4.50 -2.42
C SER A 153 6.26 5.72 -2.31
N TRP A 154 6.22 6.60 -3.33
CA TRP A 154 6.95 7.86 -3.37
C TRP A 154 6.21 8.88 -4.24
N GLU A 155 6.52 10.16 -4.05
CA GLU A 155 6.01 11.20 -4.94
C GLU A 155 6.79 11.14 -6.26
N ARG A 156 6.10 10.86 -7.36
CA ARG A 156 6.69 10.99 -8.69
C ARG A 156 6.76 12.48 -9.02
N VAL A 157 7.97 13.00 -9.08
CA VAL A 157 8.18 14.32 -9.66
C VAL A 157 8.03 14.14 -11.18
N ASP A 158 6.84 14.43 -11.70
CA ASP A 158 6.64 14.49 -13.14
C ASP A 158 7.57 15.57 -13.68
N ALA A 159 8.49 15.17 -14.54
CA ALA A 159 9.37 16.07 -15.24
C ALA A 159 8.52 16.91 -16.24
N GLN A 160 7.79 17.89 -15.71
CA GLN A 160 7.16 18.94 -16.49
C GLN A 160 8.10 20.15 -16.48
N GLY A 161 8.93 20.20 -17.50
CA GLY A 161 9.78 21.32 -17.85
C GLY A 161 9.91 21.39 -19.36
#